data_03a822652ed2844c5b20b5d22eeb6d7f
#
_entry.id   03a822652ed2844c5b20b5d22eeb6d7f
#
_cell.length_a   1.000
_cell.length_b   1.000
_cell.length_c   1.000
_cell.angle_alpha   90.00
_cell.angle_beta   90.00
_cell.angle_gamma   90.00
#
_symmetry.space_group_name_H-M   'P 1'
#
loop_
_entity.id
_entity.type
_entity.pdbx_description
1 polymer ?
#
loop_
_entity_poly.entity_id
_entity_poly.type
_entity_poly.pdbx_seq_one_letter_code
_entity_poly.pdbx_strand_id
1 'polypeptide(L)'
;GIESRCEEAKLSYIIRDHDRNKFESRKDFIEDCVNKMNEKYGDGTVKAVIYDQYYNMKEKIDPNMHVIDIVLRAMQESGVPPRVEPIRGGTDGAQLSFKGLPCPNIFAGGVNFHGPHEFVSIQVMEKVVKTIVKIAEITEEYND
;
A
#
# COMPACT_ATOMS: atom_id res chain seq x y z
N GLY A 1 -18.52 36.99 -30.50
CA GLY A 1 -18.58 35.78 -29.70
C GLY A 1 -17.22 35.57 -29.08
N ILE A 2 -17.17 35.17 -27.81
CA ILE A 2 -15.92 34.77 -27.16
C ILE A 2 -15.79 33.28 -27.43
N GLU A 3 -14.79 32.87 -28.23
CA GLU A 3 -14.38 31.48 -28.36
C GLU A 3 -13.38 31.16 -27.25
N SER A 4 -13.75 30.29 -26.33
CA SER A 4 -12.82 29.73 -25.35
C SER A 4 -12.20 28.45 -25.91
N ARG A 5 -10.87 28.34 -25.89
CA ARG A 5 -10.13 27.11 -26.27
C ARG A 5 -9.39 26.59 -25.05
N CYS A 6 -9.39 25.29 -24.90
CA CYS A 6 -8.52 24.61 -23.90
C CYS A 6 -7.14 24.48 -24.53
N GLU A 7 -6.16 25.21 -24.02
CA GLU A 7 -4.77 25.17 -24.51
C GLU A 7 -3.95 24.10 -23.81
N GLU A 8 -4.27 23.79 -22.56
CA GLU A 8 -3.55 22.79 -21.76
C GLU A 8 -4.52 22.05 -20.84
N ALA A 9 -4.33 20.77 -20.68
CA ALA A 9 -5.02 19.94 -19.70
C ALA A 9 -4.03 19.06 -18.95
N LYS A 10 -4.14 18.97 -17.62
CA LYS A 10 -3.33 18.10 -16.78
C LYS A 10 -4.19 17.00 -16.17
N LEU A 11 -3.76 15.76 -16.38
CA LEU A 11 -4.39 14.56 -15.82
C LEU A 11 -3.45 13.90 -14.82
N SER A 12 -3.98 13.50 -13.68
CA SER A 12 -3.23 12.73 -12.68
C SER A 12 -3.85 11.37 -12.52
N TYR A 13 -3.02 10.33 -12.66
CA TYR A 13 -3.42 8.94 -12.51
C TYR A 13 -2.62 8.28 -11.39
N ILE A 14 -3.24 7.33 -10.72
CA ILE A 14 -2.55 6.41 -9.80
C ILE A 14 -2.64 5.03 -10.41
N ILE A 15 -1.47 4.45 -10.73
CA ILE A 15 -1.34 3.08 -11.21
C ILE A 15 -1.11 2.19 -10.00
N ARG A 16 -1.90 1.12 -9.88
CA ARG A 16 -1.78 0.16 -8.78
C ARG A 16 -1.95 -1.26 -9.28
N ASP A 17 -1.09 -2.15 -8.82
CA ASP A 17 -1.27 -3.60 -8.90
C ASP A 17 -0.50 -4.25 -7.76
N HIS A 18 -0.95 -5.41 -7.28
CA HIS A 18 -0.24 -6.19 -6.28
C HIS A 18 0.87 -7.05 -6.91
N ASP A 19 0.72 -7.40 -8.19
CA ASP A 19 1.70 -8.15 -8.96
C ASP A 19 2.66 -7.18 -9.66
N ARG A 20 3.97 -7.40 -9.47
CA ARG A 20 5.01 -6.54 -10.00
C ARG A 20 4.99 -6.47 -11.53
N ASN A 21 4.86 -7.60 -12.19
CA ASN A 21 4.89 -7.65 -13.65
C ASN A 21 3.68 -6.95 -14.27
N LYS A 22 2.50 -7.14 -13.66
CA LYS A 22 1.29 -6.42 -14.09
C LYS A 22 1.41 -4.92 -13.83
N PHE A 23 2.03 -4.53 -12.72
CA PHE A 23 2.26 -3.12 -12.40
C PHE A 23 3.16 -2.47 -13.47
N GLU A 24 4.28 -3.09 -13.83
CA GLU A 24 5.17 -2.59 -14.89
C GLU A 24 4.45 -2.53 -16.24
N SER A 25 3.74 -3.60 -16.64
CA SER A 25 2.96 -3.62 -17.88
C SER A 25 1.90 -2.49 -17.97
N ARG A 26 1.36 -2.06 -16.85
CA ARG A 26 0.43 -0.91 -16.84
C ARG A 26 1.14 0.42 -17.09
N LYS A 27 2.40 0.58 -16.64
CA LYS A 27 3.21 1.75 -16.94
C LYS A 27 3.57 1.77 -18.43
N ASP A 28 4.04 0.65 -18.97
CA ASP A 28 4.34 0.49 -20.39
C ASP A 28 3.13 0.84 -21.25
N PHE A 29 1.94 0.38 -20.85
CA PHE A 29 0.70 0.71 -21.56
C PHE A 29 0.41 2.21 -21.60
N ILE A 30 0.68 2.94 -20.53
CA ILE A 30 0.52 4.41 -20.50
C ILE A 30 1.53 5.07 -21.44
N GLU A 31 2.78 4.63 -21.44
CA GLU A 31 3.81 5.14 -22.34
C GLU A 31 3.46 4.89 -23.81
N ASP A 32 2.96 3.69 -24.13
CA ASP A 32 2.46 3.36 -25.47
C ASP A 32 1.30 4.26 -25.90
N CYS A 33 0.39 4.57 -24.99
CA CYS A 33 -0.70 5.51 -25.28
C CYS A 33 -0.18 6.92 -25.57
N VAL A 34 0.80 7.40 -24.81
CA VAL A 34 1.44 8.70 -25.05
C VAL A 34 2.12 8.72 -26.42
N ASN A 35 2.87 7.69 -26.76
CA ASN A 35 3.55 7.59 -28.05
C ASN A 35 2.55 7.62 -29.22
N LYS A 36 1.50 6.82 -29.15
CA LYS A 36 0.44 6.79 -30.19
C LYS A 36 -0.28 8.14 -30.33
N MET A 37 -0.48 8.87 -29.23
CA MET A 37 -1.08 10.20 -29.28
C MET A 37 -0.15 11.21 -29.94
N ASN A 38 1.15 11.16 -29.65
CA ASN A 38 2.15 12.01 -30.26
C ASN A 38 2.35 11.71 -31.74
N GLU A 39 2.35 10.44 -32.14
CA GLU A 39 2.36 10.03 -33.56
C GLU A 39 1.15 10.62 -34.33
N LYS A 40 -0.03 10.60 -33.71
CA LYS A 40 -1.28 11.05 -34.35
C LYS A 40 -1.43 12.55 -34.41
N TYR A 41 -1.03 13.27 -33.36
CA TYR A 41 -1.34 14.69 -33.19
C TYR A 41 -0.11 15.62 -33.22
N GLY A 42 1.09 15.04 -33.34
CA GLY A 42 2.37 15.74 -33.37
C GLY A 42 3.16 15.59 -32.07
N ASP A 43 4.48 15.59 -32.20
CA ASP A 43 5.40 15.43 -31.10
C ASP A 43 5.19 16.44 -29.99
N GLY A 44 5.18 15.96 -28.74
CA GLY A 44 5.04 16.81 -27.56
C GLY A 44 3.60 17.25 -27.26
N THR A 45 2.60 16.77 -28.03
CA THR A 45 1.18 17.00 -27.73
C THR A 45 0.78 16.43 -26.38
N VAL A 46 1.30 15.25 -26.05
CA VAL A 46 1.12 14.62 -24.74
C VAL A 46 2.47 14.38 -24.09
N LYS A 47 2.59 14.76 -22.82
CA LYS A 47 3.76 14.48 -21.99
C LYS A 47 3.32 13.69 -20.77
N ALA A 48 3.99 12.56 -20.49
CA ALA A 48 3.79 11.81 -19.25
C ALA A 48 5.02 11.91 -18.37
N VAL A 49 4.79 11.97 -17.06
CA VAL A 49 5.83 11.81 -16.03
C VAL A 49 5.35 10.68 -15.14
N ILE A 50 6.07 9.54 -15.21
CA ILE A 50 5.77 8.35 -14.42
C ILE A 50 6.85 8.22 -13.34
N TYR A 51 6.43 8.05 -12.09
CA TYR A 51 7.35 7.81 -10.98
C TYR A 51 6.74 6.84 -9.98
N ASP A 52 7.59 6.01 -9.38
CA ASP A 52 7.18 5.04 -8.39
C ASP A 52 7.22 5.65 -6.98
N GLN A 53 6.13 5.49 -6.24
CA GLN A 53 6.06 5.94 -4.85
C GLN A 53 6.49 4.83 -3.89
N TYR A 54 6.02 3.61 -4.11
CA TYR A 54 6.33 2.40 -3.34
C TYR A 54 5.88 1.16 -4.10
N TYR A 55 6.42 0.02 -3.72
CA TYR A 55 6.04 -1.29 -4.25
C TYR A 55 5.33 -2.14 -3.21
N ASN A 56 4.84 -3.32 -3.60
CA ASN A 56 4.22 -4.25 -2.67
C ASN A 56 5.25 -4.75 -1.66
N MET A 57 5.02 -4.47 -0.37
CA MET A 57 5.93 -4.91 0.71
C MET A 57 6.08 -6.42 0.81
N LYS A 58 5.16 -7.20 0.23
CA LYS A 58 5.23 -8.66 0.20
C LYS A 58 6.58 -9.16 -0.29
N GLU A 59 7.20 -8.50 -1.27
CA GLU A 59 8.54 -8.83 -1.78
C GLU A 59 9.62 -8.81 -0.68
N LYS A 60 9.44 -8.01 0.37
CA LYS A 60 10.35 -7.86 1.51
C LYS A 60 9.93 -8.68 2.72
N ILE A 61 8.64 -8.99 2.83
CA ILE A 61 8.11 -9.79 3.94
C ILE A 61 8.31 -11.28 3.67
N ASP A 62 8.12 -11.78 2.44
CA ASP A 62 8.25 -13.21 2.11
C ASP A 62 9.58 -13.84 2.57
N PRO A 63 10.75 -13.19 2.45
CA PRO A 63 11.99 -13.73 3.00
C PRO A 63 12.08 -13.68 4.54
N ASN A 64 11.14 -13.02 5.22
CA ASN A 64 11.15 -12.72 6.65
C ASN A 64 9.84 -13.15 7.32
N MET A 65 9.31 -14.32 6.96
CA MET A 65 8.00 -14.79 7.44
C MET A 65 7.88 -14.92 8.96
N HIS A 66 8.99 -15.07 9.68
CA HIS A 66 9.00 -15.09 11.15
C HIS A 66 8.29 -13.86 11.76
N VAL A 67 8.39 -12.67 11.14
CA VAL A 67 7.69 -11.48 11.65
C VAL A 67 6.16 -11.61 11.52
N ILE A 68 5.69 -12.34 10.52
CA ILE A 68 4.27 -12.64 10.35
C ILE A 68 3.82 -13.69 11.36
N ASP A 69 4.62 -14.75 11.57
CA ASP A 69 4.29 -15.82 12.50
C ASP A 69 4.16 -15.30 13.93
N ILE A 70 5.04 -14.40 14.37
CA ILE A 70 4.94 -13.70 15.65
C ILE A 70 3.62 -12.95 15.77
N VAL A 71 3.25 -12.17 14.75
CA VAL A 71 2.01 -11.38 14.75
C VAL A 71 0.78 -12.29 14.79
N LEU A 72 0.74 -13.34 13.98
CA LEU A 72 -0.39 -14.28 13.93
C LEU A 72 -0.58 -14.98 15.29
N ARG A 73 0.51 -15.44 15.92
CA ARG A 73 0.50 -16.03 17.26
C ARG A 73 0.01 -14.99 18.28
N ALA A 74 0.53 -13.78 18.27
CA ALA A 74 0.12 -12.71 19.19
C ALA A 74 -1.36 -12.37 19.09
N MET A 75 -1.91 -12.32 17.86
CA MET A 75 -3.34 -12.10 17.63
C MET A 75 -4.17 -13.24 18.22
N GLN A 76 -3.79 -14.50 17.97
CA GLN A 76 -4.51 -15.65 18.52
C GLN A 76 -4.52 -15.65 20.05
N GLU A 77 -3.35 -15.45 20.68
CA GLU A 77 -3.23 -15.38 22.14
C GLU A 77 -3.97 -14.18 22.76
N SER A 78 -4.16 -13.10 22.01
CA SER A 78 -4.96 -11.95 22.39
C SER A 78 -6.47 -12.12 22.15
N GLY A 79 -6.90 -13.29 21.65
CA GLY A 79 -8.29 -13.58 21.31
C GLY A 79 -8.81 -12.76 20.11
N VAL A 80 -7.92 -12.50 19.14
CA VAL A 80 -8.23 -11.85 17.86
C VAL A 80 -8.01 -12.86 16.75
N PRO A 81 -9.05 -13.30 16.03
CA PRO A 81 -8.87 -14.21 14.90
C PRO A 81 -8.05 -13.53 13.80
N PRO A 82 -6.89 -14.08 13.43
CA PRO A 82 -6.04 -13.46 12.42
C PRO A 82 -6.67 -13.59 11.03
N ARG A 83 -6.55 -12.52 10.23
CA ARG A 83 -6.94 -12.50 8.83
C ARG A 83 -5.89 -11.73 8.05
N VAL A 84 -5.24 -12.40 7.11
CA VAL A 84 -4.21 -11.80 6.26
C VAL A 84 -4.82 -11.39 4.93
N GLU A 85 -4.79 -10.10 4.63
CA GLU A 85 -5.37 -9.54 3.41
C GLU A 85 -4.44 -8.50 2.78
N PRO A 86 -4.47 -8.37 1.45
CA PRO A 86 -3.73 -7.32 0.78
C PRO A 86 -4.37 -5.95 1.03
N ILE A 87 -3.53 -4.94 1.26
CA ILE A 87 -3.95 -3.54 1.42
C ILE A 87 -3.86 -2.83 0.08
N ARG A 88 -4.86 -2.03 -0.26
CA ARG A 88 -4.88 -1.22 -1.50
C ARG A 88 -4.07 0.07 -1.40
N GLY A 89 -3.88 0.60 -0.21
CA GLY A 89 -3.17 1.84 0.05
C GLY A 89 -1.68 1.64 0.27
N GLY A 90 -0.91 2.72 0.15
CA GLY A 90 0.45 2.78 0.65
C GLY A 90 0.45 2.94 2.17
N THR A 91 1.45 2.38 2.79
CA THR A 91 1.67 2.50 4.24
C THR A 91 3.14 2.79 4.51
N ASP A 92 3.43 3.37 5.65
CA ASP A 92 4.82 3.58 6.09
C ASP A 92 5.57 2.26 6.20
N GLY A 93 4.87 1.17 6.57
CA GLY A 93 5.42 -0.18 6.60
C GLY A 93 5.96 -0.64 5.26
N ALA A 94 5.31 -0.28 4.14
CA ALA A 94 5.83 -0.58 2.81
C ALA A 94 7.15 0.15 2.56
N GLN A 95 7.24 1.44 2.89
CA GLN A 95 8.47 2.21 2.71
C GLN A 95 9.60 1.72 3.62
N LEU A 96 9.30 1.41 4.88
CA LEU A 96 10.27 0.87 5.83
C LEU A 96 10.80 -0.49 5.37
N SER A 97 9.93 -1.34 4.84
CA SER A 97 10.32 -2.66 4.32
C SER A 97 11.32 -2.54 3.17
N PHE A 98 11.16 -1.58 2.26
CA PHE A 98 12.12 -1.33 1.18
C PHE A 98 13.40 -0.60 1.64
N LYS A 99 13.41 -0.05 2.85
CA LYS A 99 14.62 0.49 3.50
C LYS A 99 15.39 -0.54 4.33
N GLY A 100 14.95 -1.80 4.32
CA GLY A 100 15.63 -2.91 4.99
C GLY A 100 15.03 -3.31 6.34
N LEU A 101 13.89 -2.73 6.75
CA LEU A 101 13.14 -3.12 7.93
C LEU A 101 11.82 -3.79 7.53
N PRO A 102 11.73 -5.14 7.47
CA PRO A 102 10.47 -5.82 7.20
C PRO A 102 9.39 -5.41 8.20
N CYS A 103 8.40 -4.66 7.74
CA CYS A 103 7.43 -4.00 8.60
C CYS A 103 5.99 -4.26 8.11
N PRO A 104 5.41 -5.43 8.44
CA PRO A 104 4.03 -5.72 8.12
C PRO A 104 3.07 -4.83 8.91
N ASN A 105 1.87 -4.60 8.34
CA ASN A 105 0.84 -3.87 9.06
C ASN A 105 0.00 -4.82 9.90
N ILE A 106 -0.40 -4.37 11.09
CA ILE A 106 -1.40 -5.02 11.92
C ILE A 106 -2.74 -4.27 11.82
N PHE A 107 -3.80 -4.87 12.35
CA PHE A 107 -5.11 -4.25 12.38
C PHE A 107 -5.12 -2.99 13.28
N ALA A 108 -5.84 -1.96 12.83
CA ALA A 108 -6.11 -0.76 13.63
C ALA A 108 -7.55 -0.76 14.18
N GLY A 109 -8.45 -1.50 13.54
CA GLY A 109 -9.86 -1.63 13.93
C GLY A 109 -10.72 -0.40 13.64
N GLY A 110 -10.19 0.55 12.85
CA GLY A 110 -10.98 1.68 12.39
C GLY A 110 -12.04 1.29 11.38
N VAL A 111 -13.10 2.07 11.33
CA VAL A 111 -14.24 1.89 10.43
C VAL A 111 -14.50 3.20 9.70
N ASN A 112 -14.96 3.13 8.46
CA ASN A 112 -15.25 4.29 7.60
C ASN A 112 -14.04 5.22 7.37
N PHE A 113 -12.85 4.64 7.19
CA PHE A 113 -11.62 5.39 6.93
C PHE A 113 -11.79 6.46 5.86
N HIS A 114 -11.22 7.63 6.10
CA HIS A 114 -11.30 8.82 5.24
C HIS A 114 -12.69 9.42 5.08
N GLY A 115 -13.67 8.95 5.85
CA GLY A 115 -15.03 9.45 5.84
C GLY A 115 -15.34 10.37 7.03
N PRO A 116 -16.42 11.18 6.94
CA PRO A 116 -16.84 12.04 8.05
C PRO A 116 -17.35 11.28 9.28
N HIS A 117 -17.57 9.98 9.15
CA HIS A 117 -18.03 9.09 10.21
C HIS A 117 -16.96 8.04 10.56
N GLU A 118 -15.69 8.39 10.40
CA GLU A 118 -14.59 7.53 10.81
C GLU A 118 -14.56 7.38 12.32
N PHE A 119 -14.44 6.15 12.79
CA PHE A 119 -14.35 5.85 14.22
C PHE A 119 -13.60 4.55 14.50
N VAL A 120 -13.19 4.39 15.75
CA VAL A 120 -12.69 3.12 16.29
C VAL A 120 -13.36 2.88 17.65
N SER A 121 -13.73 1.64 17.94
CA SER A 121 -14.30 1.31 19.24
C SER A 121 -13.21 1.13 20.33
N ILE A 122 -13.52 1.47 21.56
CA ILE A 122 -12.62 1.29 22.71
C ILE A 122 -12.21 -0.18 22.85
N GLN A 123 -13.15 -1.11 22.67
CA GLN A 123 -12.91 -2.56 22.76
C GLN A 123 -11.88 -3.04 21.73
N VAL A 124 -11.89 -2.46 20.53
CA VAL A 124 -10.88 -2.79 19.50
C VAL A 124 -9.54 -2.15 19.83
N MET A 125 -9.53 -0.91 20.34
CA MET A 125 -8.29 -0.28 20.82
C MET A 125 -7.60 -1.11 21.90
N GLU A 126 -8.36 -1.63 22.88
CA GLU A 126 -7.83 -2.53 23.91
C GLU A 126 -7.24 -3.81 23.32
N LYS A 127 -7.88 -4.38 22.29
CA LYS A 127 -7.36 -5.56 21.60
C LYS A 127 -6.05 -5.27 20.85
N VAL A 128 -5.96 -4.12 20.18
CA VAL A 128 -4.73 -3.69 19.51
C VAL A 128 -3.59 -3.58 20.53
N VAL A 129 -3.81 -2.90 21.65
CA VAL A 129 -2.80 -2.74 22.72
C VAL A 129 -2.34 -4.11 23.24
N LYS A 130 -3.28 -5.00 23.57
CA LYS A 130 -2.94 -6.36 24.03
C LYS A 130 -2.12 -7.12 23.00
N THR A 131 -2.48 -7.02 21.71
CA THR A 131 -1.73 -7.67 20.63
C THR A 131 -0.32 -7.13 20.51
N ILE A 132 -0.12 -5.80 20.62
CA ILE A 132 1.21 -5.17 20.56
C ILE A 132 2.09 -5.65 21.70
N VAL A 133 1.56 -5.67 22.95
CA VAL A 133 2.29 -6.19 24.11
C VAL A 133 2.66 -7.66 23.89
N LYS A 134 1.73 -8.46 23.38
CA LYS A 134 1.98 -9.90 23.11
C LYS A 134 3.03 -10.11 22.03
N ILE A 135 3.08 -9.25 20.97
CA ILE A 135 4.16 -9.28 19.98
C ILE A 135 5.52 -9.09 20.65
N ALA A 136 5.63 -8.12 21.57
CA ALA A 136 6.89 -7.86 22.27
C ALA A 136 7.31 -9.08 23.13
N GLU A 137 6.38 -9.65 23.89
CA GLU A 137 6.63 -10.86 24.71
C GLU A 137 7.10 -12.04 23.85
N ILE A 138 6.41 -12.33 22.73
CA ILE A 138 6.77 -13.43 21.85
C ILE A 138 8.11 -13.16 21.15
N THR A 139 8.41 -11.92 20.81
CA THR A 139 9.70 -11.56 20.18
C THR A 139 10.88 -11.82 21.11
N GLU A 140 10.72 -11.62 22.42
CA GLU A 140 11.75 -11.97 23.42
C GLU A 140 12.02 -13.49 23.41
N GLU A 141 10.96 -14.32 23.36
CA GLU A 141 11.09 -15.77 23.28
C GLU A 141 11.85 -16.27 22.02
N TYR A 142 11.85 -15.49 20.94
CA TYR A 142 12.56 -15.85 19.70
C TYR A 142 14.05 -15.51 19.72
N ASN A 143 14.49 -14.68 20.67
CA ASN A 143 15.88 -14.24 20.78
C ASN A 143 16.69 -15.06 21.81
N ASP A 144 16.02 -15.93 22.57
CA ASP A 144 16.62 -16.90 23.50
C ASP A 144 16.82 -18.27 22.81
#